data_202f81cc1081a4c0ca03bb1b69ec8b40
#
_entry.id   202f81cc1081a4c0ca03bb1b69ec8b40
#
_cell.length_a   1.000
_cell.length_b   1.000
_cell.length_c   1.000
_cell.angle_alpha   90.00
_cell.angle_beta   90.00
_cell.angle_gamma   90.00
#
_symmetry.space_group_name_H-M   'P 1'
#
loop_
_entity.id
_entity.type
_entity.pdbx_description
1 polymer ?
#
loop_
_entity_poly.entity_id
_entity_poly.type
_entity_poly.pdbx_seq_one_letter_code
_entity_poly.pdbx_strand_id
1 'polypeptide(L)'
;MANTNVPFGLRAVRSGSADAFSLQVTRYYIATADANAYYVGSPVKLTNTGDAVGTQGVVVAAGTDTIVGAIVGIEPVNVGAASMAGTNLNLEQVSIPATKTRDYYVYVADDPNQEFWCQADGTTTNQVATKCNNNASLTITAPSTASFPVSATVISSSTIATTNTLNIALKGAAPVVGQVYGAFTVYRCKINLHQYANGRTGV
;
A
#
# COMPACT_ATOMS: atom_id res chain seq x y z
N MET A 1 -13.40 -21.36 12.86
CA MET A 1 -11.96 -21.44 12.45
C MET A 1 -11.32 -20.11 12.79
N ALA A 2 -10.06 -20.09 13.18
CA ALA A 2 -9.31 -18.83 13.36
C ALA A 2 -8.81 -18.33 12.00
N ASN A 3 -8.75 -17.00 11.79
CA ASN A 3 -8.14 -16.44 10.60
C ASN A 3 -6.62 -16.73 10.60
N THR A 4 -6.04 -16.88 9.43
CA THR A 4 -4.60 -17.16 9.28
C THR A 4 -3.83 -15.84 9.19
N ASN A 5 -2.68 -15.75 9.86
CA ASN A 5 -1.78 -14.60 9.75
C ASN A 5 -0.96 -14.69 8.46
N VAL A 6 -1.41 -14.00 7.42
CA VAL A 6 -0.72 -13.87 6.13
C VAL A 6 -0.90 -12.44 5.63
N PRO A 7 -0.14 -11.46 6.16
CA PRO A 7 -0.24 -10.07 5.74
C PRO A 7 0.25 -9.90 4.30
N PHE A 8 -0.41 -9.01 3.56
CA PHE A 8 -0.13 -8.74 2.14
C PHE A 8 -0.17 -7.24 1.79
N GLY A 9 -0.21 -6.39 2.81
CA GLY A 9 -0.31 -4.94 2.65
C GLY A 9 -1.67 -4.46 2.16
N LEU A 10 -1.68 -3.37 1.42
CA LEU A 10 -2.87 -2.82 0.76
C LEU A 10 -3.01 -3.44 -0.64
N ARG A 11 -3.94 -4.36 -0.80
CA ARG A 11 -4.25 -4.99 -2.08
C ARG A 11 -5.44 -4.30 -2.74
N ALA A 12 -5.21 -3.63 -3.87
CA ALA A 12 -6.27 -3.01 -4.65
C ALA A 12 -7.22 -4.07 -5.20
N VAL A 13 -8.55 -3.89 -5.00
CA VAL A 13 -9.55 -4.91 -5.35
C VAL A 13 -10.75 -4.36 -6.12
N ARG A 14 -11.10 -3.09 -5.97
CA ARG A 14 -12.24 -2.47 -6.64
C ARG A 14 -12.10 -0.95 -6.61
N SER A 15 -12.56 -0.29 -7.68
CA SER A 15 -12.85 1.14 -7.62
C SER A 15 -14.29 1.35 -7.12
N GLY A 16 -14.49 2.32 -6.24
CA GLY A 16 -15.80 2.60 -5.64
C GLY A 16 -16.84 3.19 -6.61
N SER A 17 -16.46 3.54 -7.83
CA SER A 17 -17.32 4.28 -8.76
C SER A 17 -17.61 3.59 -10.09
N ALA A 18 -17.10 2.38 -10.36
CA ALA A 18 -17.20 1.79 -11.69
C ALA A 18 -17.95 0.46 -11.70
N ASP A 19 -18.71 0.24 -12.75
CA ASP A 19 -19.39 -1.03 -13.04
C ASP A 19 -18.41 -2.16 -13.40
N ALA A 20 -17.22 -1.81 -13.92
CA ALA A 20 -16.15 -2.75 -14.19
C ALA A 20 -14.91 -2.41 -13.33
N PHE A 21 -14.23 -3.44 -12.80
CA PHE A 21 -12.95 -3.25 -12.14
C PHE A 21 -11.90 -2.84 -13.21
N SER A 22 -11.51 -1.57 -13.16
CA SER A 22 -10.39 -1.05 -13.91
C SER A 22 -9.37 -0.51 -12.92
N LEU A 23 -8.28 -1.23 -12.73
CA LEU A 23 -7.19 -0.77 -11.89
C LEU A 23 -6.45 0.34 -12.65
N GLN A 24 -6.73 1.59 -12.30
CA GLN A 24 -5.94 2.73 -12.75
C GLN A 24 -4.70 2.84 -11.90
N VAL A 25 -3.56 2.96 -12.55
CA VAL A 25 -2.27 3.08 -11.88
C VAL A 25 -1.48 4.22 -12.50
N THR A 26 -0.79 4.96 -11.66
CA THR A 26 0.12 6.02 -12.07
C THR A 26 1.56 5.59 -11.78
N ARG A 27 2.47 5.96 -12.67
CA ARG A 27 3.91 5.70 -12.55
C ARG A 27 4.53 6.75 -11.64
N TYR A 28 5.31 6.31 -10.65
CA TYR A 28 6.00 7.16 -9.69
C TYR A 28 7.47 6.81 -9.61
N TYR A 29 8.28 7.79 -9.19
CA TYR A 29 9.71 7.74 -9.11
C TYR A 29 10.18 7.45 -7.68
N ILE A 30 11.24 6.64 -7.55
CA ILE A 30 11.95 6.39 -6.30
C ILE A 30 13.44 6.64 -6.53
N ALA A 31 13.97 7.64 -5.84
CA ALA A 31 15.35 8.05 -5.98
C ALA A 31 16.33 7.00 -5.44
N THR A 32 17.50 6.88 -6.06
CA THR A 32 18.62 6.07 -5.58
C THR A 32 19.01 6.40 -4.14
N ALA A 33 18.93 7.67 -3.75
CA ALA A 33 19.29 8.14 -2.40
C ALA A 33 18.27 7.76 -1.31
N ASP A 34 17.09 7.29 -1.67
CA ASP A 34 16.09 6.83 -0.69
C ASP A 34 16.54 5.52 -0.04
N ALA A 35 16.54 5.46 1.30
CA ALA A 35 17.03 4.31 2.07
C ALA A 35 15.94 3.29 2.46
N ASN A 36 14.70 3.46 1.96
CA ASN A 36 13.61 2.54 2.27
C ASN A 36 13.56 1.37 1.28
N ALA A 37 13.14 0.21 1.75
CA ALA A 37 12.77 -0.90 0.88
C ALA A 37 11.28 -0.78 0.49
N TYR A 38 10.93 -1.23 -0.73
CA TYR A 38 9.57 -1.17 -1.25
C TYR A 38 9.10 -2.54 -1.73
N TYR A 39 7.84 -2.82 -1.47
CA TYR A 39 7.20 -4.08 -1.81
C TYR A 39 5.83 -3.82 -2.42
N VAL A 40 5.34 -4.75 -3.22
CA VAL A 40 3.94 -4.72 -3.65
C VAL A 40 3.02 -4.73 -2.42
N GLY A 41 2.03 -3.86 -2.38
CA GLY A 41 1.15 -3.64 -1.23
C GLY A 41 1.65 -2.61 -0.21
N SER A 42 2.85 -2.02 -0.39
CA SER A 42 3.33 -0.94 0.49
C SER A 42 2.55 0.35 0.22
N PRO A 43 2.00 1.00 1.25
CA PRO A 43 1.44 2.34 1.13
C PRO A 43 2.55 3.37 0.92
N VAL A 44 2.28 4.35 0.05
CA VAL A 44 3.23 5.41 -0.29
C VAL A 44 2.61 6.79 -0.17
N LYS A 45 3.46 7.79 0.06
CA LYS A 45 3.12 9.21 0.04
C LYS A 45 4.00 9.96 -0.95
N LEU A 46 3.49 11.08 -1.46
CA LEU A 46 4.23 11.97 -2.34
C LEU A 46 5.40 12.64 -1.59
N THR A 47 6.45 12.92 -2.34
CA THR A 47 7.55 13.77 -1.91
C THR A 47 7.61 15.02 -2.80
N ASN A 48 8.37 16.02 -2.42
CA ASN A 48 8.64 17.18 -3.27
C ASN A 48 9.80 16.93 -4.25
N THR A 49 10.16 15.68 -4.48
CA THR A 49 11.20 15.27 -5.43
C THR A 49 10.57 14.63 -6.66
N GLY A 50 11.32 14.57 -7.74
CA GLY A 50 10.93 13.89 -8.97
C GLY A 50 12.17 13.57 -9.80
N ASP A 51 11.98 12.86 -10.90
CA ASP A 51 13.03 12.63 -11.87
C ASP A 51 13.25 13.85 -12.78
N ALA A 52 14.26 13.78 -13.65
CA ALA A 52 14.59 14.87 -14.58
C ALA A 52 13.54 15.11 -15.66
N VAL A 53 12.57 14.19 -15.84
CA VAL A 53 11.51 14.29 -16.86
C VAL A 53 10.15 14.63 -16.26
N GLY A 54 10.10 14.88 -14.95
CA GLY A 54 8.89 15.34 -14.25
C GLY A 54 8.01 14.23 -13.66
N THR A 55 8.51 12.99 -13.57
CA THR A 55 7.79 11.95 -12.81
C THR A 55 7.87 12.23 -11.33
N GLN A 56 6.72 12.32 -10.67
CA GLN A 56 6.61 12.63 -9.24
C GLN A 56 7.23 11.53 -8.38
N GLY A 57 7.97 11.94 -7.35
CA GLY A 57 8.58 11.03 -6.39
C GLY A 57 7.63 10.58 -5.28
N VAL A 58 7.83 9.35 -4.82
CA VAL A 58 7.12 8.79 -3.66
C VAL A 58 8.09 8.17 -2.67
N VAL A 59 7.63 8.09 -1.41
CA VAL A 59 8.32 7.39 -0.32
C VAL A 59 7.32 6.52 0.43
N VAL A 60 7.79 5.47 1.11
CA VAL A 60 6.94 4.65 1.99
C VAL A 60 6.28 5.55 3.04
N ALA A 61 4.97 5.48 3.18
CA ALA A 61 4.23 6.23 4.19
C ALA A 61 4.48 5.65 5.58
N ALA A 62 4.49 6.49 6.62
CA ALA A 62 4.39 6.03 8.01
C ALA A 62 2.92 5.74 8.38
N GLY A 63 2.71 5.07 9.51
CA GLY A 63 1.37 4.62 9.93
C GLY A 63 0.34 5.72 10.19
N THR A 64 0.77 6.98 10.31
CA THR A 64 -0.08 8.16 10.54
C THR A 64 -0.03 9.18 9.39
N ASP A 65 0.73 8.91 8.35
CA ASP A 65 0.87 9.82 7.21
C ASP A 65 -0.42 9.88 6.36
N THR A 66 -0.55 10.97 5.60
CA THR A 66 -1.41 11.00 4.42
C THR A 66 -0.81 10.09 3.35
N ILE A 67 -1.66 9.37 2.64
CA ILE A 67 -1.25 8.32 1.68
C ILE A 67 -1.74 8.71 0.28
N VAL A 68 -0.91 8.54 -0.74
CA VAL A 68 -1.35 8.71 -2.13
C VAL A 68 -1.94 7.42 -2.71
N GLY A 69 -1.47 6.28 -2.27
CA GLY A 69 -1.92 4.99 -2.78
C GLY A 69 -1.07 3.83 -2.28
N ALA A 70 -1.22 2.68 -2.91
CA ALA A 70 -0.41 1.49 -2.64
C ALA A 70 0.28 0.99 -3.91
N ILE A 71 1.50 0.49 -3.75
CA ILE A 71 2.26 -0.09 -4.84
C ILE A 71 1.57 -1.37 -5.32
N VAL A 72 1.27 -1.44 -6.60
CA VAL A 72 0.68 -2.63 -7.25
C VAL A 72 1.63 -3.31 -8.23
N GLY A 73 2.71 -2.63 -8.60
CA GLY A 73 3.75 -3.18 -9.46
C GLY A 73 5.04 -2.38 -9.39
N ILE A 74 6.13 -3.03 -9.75
CA ILE A 74 7.46 -2.42 -9.83
C ILE A 74 7.91 -2.54 -11.28
N GLU A 75 8.42 -1.45 -11.83
CA GLU A 75 8.93 -1.45 -13.20
C GLU A 75 10.21 -2.28 -13.27
N PRO A 76 10.31 -3.22 -14.22
CA PRO A 76 11.51 -4.03 -14.39
C PRO A 76 12.74 -3.18 -14.68
N VAL A 77 13.83 -3.47 -14.00
CA VAL A 77 15.12 -2.80 -14.23
C VAL A 77 16.11 -3.74 -14.91
N ASN A 78 17.03 -3.17 -15.66
CA ASN A 78 18.07 -3.94 -16.33
C ASN A 78 19.12 -4.46 -15.31
N VAL A 79 19.41 -5.72 -15.33
CA VAL A 79 20.42 -6.34 -14.46
C VAL A 79 21.83 -5.95 -14.98
N GLY A 80 22.55 -5.19 -14.17
CA GLY A 80 23.95 -4.85 -14.44
C GLY A 80 24.20 -3.64 -15.33
N ALA A 81 23.18 -2.93 -15.82
CA ALA A 81 23.34 -1.72 -16.63
C ALA A 81 22.57 -0.54 -16.07
N ALA A 82 23.05 0.68 -16.31
CA ALA A 82 22.37 1.90 -15.92
C ALA A 82 21.19 2.28 -16.84
N SER A 83 21.02 1.59 -17.97
CA SER A 83 20.01 1.91 -18.99
C SER A 83 18.99 0.81 -19.14
N MET A 84 17.72 1.20 -19.31
CA MET A 84 16.59 0.32 -19.63
C MET A 84 16.67 -0.29 -21.05
N ALA A 85 17.60 0.15 -21.88
CA ALA A 85 17.74 -0.31 -23.26
C ALA A 85 18.43 -1.68 -23.43
N GLY A 86 18.72 -2.36 -22.33
CA GLY A 86 19.40 -3.66 -22.39
C GLY A 86 18.44 -4.83 -22.57
N THR A 87 18.98 -5.92 -23.06
CA THR A 87 18.27 -7.19 -23.27
C THR A 87 18.11 -8.04 -22.00
N ASN A 88 18.62 -7.57 -20.85
CA ASN A 88 18.65 -8.34 -19.59
C ASN A 88 17.81 -7.64 -18.51
N LEU A 89 16.50 -7.56 -18.73
CA LEU A 89 15.54 -7.02 -17.75
C LEU A 89 15.24 -8.07 -16.68
N ASN A 90 15.24 -7.63 -15.43
CA ASN A 90 14.75 -8.46 -14.32
C ASN A 90 13.21 -8.40 -14.28
N LEU A 91 12.56 -9.30 -14.99
CA LEU A 91 11.10 -9.41 -15.03
C LEU A 91 10.50 -9.96 -13.73
N GLU A 92 11.31 -10.53 -12.85
CA GLU A 92 10.91 -11.03 -11.53
C GLU A 92 11.10 -9.98 -10.42
N GLN A 93 11.23 -8.70 -10.78
CA GLN A 93 11.40 -7.62 -9.80
C GLN A 93 10.14 -7.46 -8.94
N VAL A 94 10.13 -8.04 -7.77
CA VAL A 94 8.99 -8.01 -6.83
C VAL A 94 9.22 -7.09 -5.63
N SER A 95 10.44 -6.55 -5.49
CA SER A 95 10.81 -5.62 -4.42
C SER A 95 11.92 -4.68 -4.85
N ILE A 96 12.02 -3.54 -4.18
CA ILE A 96 13.14 -2.60 -4.30
C ILE A 96 13.90 -2.66 -2.99
N PRO A 97 15.23 -2.91 -3.01
CA PRO A 97 16.04 -2.98 -1.79
C PRO A 97 16.18 -1.61 -1.13
N ALA A 98 16.51 -1.59 0.16
CA ALA A 98 16.81 -0.36 0.88
C ALA A 98 18.07 0.32 0.33
N THR A 99 19.13 -0.46 0.08
CA THR A 99 20.32 0.05 -0.59
C THR A 99 20.15 -0.04 -2.10
N LYS A 100 20.04 1.10 -2.76
CA LYS A 100 19.82 1.21 -4.19
C LYS A 100 21.08 1.65 -4.92
N THR A 101 21.31 1.10 -6.09
CA THR A 101 22.41 1.50 -7.00
C THR A 101 21.91 2.30 -8.19
N ARG A 102 20.60 2.48 -8.31
CA ARG A 102 19.92 3.19 -9.40
C ARG A 102 18.57 3.70 -8.96
N ASP A 103 17.95 4.52 -9.76
CA ASP A 103 16.57 4.94 -9.62
C ASP A 103 15.62 3.82 -10.01
N TYR A 104 14.43 3.82 -9.38
CA TYR A 104 13.37 2.86 -9.65
C TYR A 104 12.06 3.56 -9.94
N TYR A 105 11.16 2.84 -10.61
CA TYR A 105 9.81 3.29 -10.85
C TYR A 105 8.81 2.24 -10.37
N VAL A 106 7.71 2.73 -9.84
CA VAL A 106 6.62 1.89 -9.32
C VAL A 106 5.29 2.33 -9.88
N TYR A 107 4.38 1.40 -10.00
CA TYR A 107 2.99 1.64 -10.34
C TYR A 107 2.16 1.65 -9.06
N VAL A 108 1.45 2.74 -8.83
CA VAL A 108 0.66 2.97 -7.62
C VAL A 108 -0.81 3.10 -8.00
N ALA A 109 -1.67 2.40 -7.27
CA ALA A 109 -3.11 2.62 -7.32
C ALA A 109 -3.43 3.85 -6.48
N ASP A 110 -3.62 4.99 -7.13
CA ASP A 110 -3.72 6.33 -6.53
C ASP A 110 -5.09 7.00 -6.69
N ASP A 111 -6.11 6.26 -7.14
CA ASP A 111 -7.48 6.76 -7.16
C ASP A 111 -8.00 6.93 -5.72
N PRO A 112 -8.48 8.14 -5.32
CA PRO A 112 -9.08 8.38 -4.01
C PRO A 112 -10.29 7.48 -3.71
N ASN A 113 -10.93 6.91 -4.73
CA ASN A 113 -12.06 6.00 -4.58
C ASN A 113 -11.67 4.51 -4.62
N GLN A 114 -10.39 4.21 -4.77
CA GLN A 114 -9.90 2.84 -4.77
C GLN A 114 -10.22 2.14 -3.45
N GLU A 115 -10.81 0.94 -3.54
CA GLU A 115 -10.96 0.03 -2.41
C GLU A 115 -9.77 -0.93 -2.35
N PHE A 116 -9.35 -1.21 -1.12
CA PHE A 116 -8.27 -2.14 -0.84
C PHE A 116 -8.75 -3.22 0.13
N TRP A 117 -8.14 -4.38 0.05
CA TRP A 117 -8.14 -5.35 1.14
C TRP A 117 -6.85 -5.19 1.93
N CYS A 118 -6.98 -5.26 3.26
CA CYS A 118 -5.85 -5.25 4.16
C CYS A 118 -6.17 -6.10 5.39
N GLN A 119 -5.21 -6.90 5.83
CA GLN A 119 -5.35 -7.72 7.03
C GLN A 119 -5.12 -6.84 8.28
N ALA A 120 -5.89 -7.09 9.33
CA ALA A 120 -5.61 -6.51 10.64
C ALA A 120 -4.54 -7.32 11.39
N ASP A 121 -3.97 -6.71 12.42
CA ASP A 121 -3.00 -7.35 13.30
C ASP A 121 -3.61 -8.52 14.12
N GLY A 122 -2.78 -9.20 14.92
CA GLY A 122 -3.19 -10.34 15.72
C GLY A 122 -3.97 -9.99 16.99
N THR A 123 -4.22 -8.70 17.24
CA THR A 123 -4.97 -8.24 18.41
C THR A 123 -6.47 -8.35 18.14
N THR A 124 -7.24 -8.89 19.08
CA THR A 124 -8.70 -9.02 18.92
C THR A 124 -9.47 -7.76 19.29
N THR A 125 -8.81 -6.81 19.93
CA THR A 125 -9.40 -5.54 20.38
C THR A 125 -10.01 -4.79 19.19
N ASN A 126 -11.26 -4.38 19.32
CA ASN A 126 -12.01 -3.65 18.30
C ASN A 126 -12.27 -4.38 16.96
N GLN A 127 -11.80 -5.60 16.78
CA GLN A 127 -12.09 -6.39 15.57
C GLN A 127 -13.46 -7.07 15.66
N VAL A 128 -14.51 -6.26 15.65
CA VAL A 128 -15.92 -6.71 15.78
C VAL A 128 -16.80 -6.04 14.71
N ALA A 129 -17.91 -6.68 14.39
CA ALA A 129 -18.80 -6.21 13.33
C ALA A 129 -19.29 -4.77 13.53
N THR A 130 -19.49 -4.34 14.76
CA THR A 130 -19.96 -2.98 15.10
C THR A 130 -18.92 -1.87 14.80
N LYS A 131 -17.69 -2.23 14.53
CA LYS A 131 -16.59 -1.29 14.20
C LYS A 131 -16.28 -1.21 12.71
N CYS A 132 -17.09 -1.82 11.85
CA CYS A 132 -16.81 -1.91 10.41
C CYS A 132 -16.74 -0.57 9.66
N ASN A 133 -17.36 0.49 10.16
CA ASN A 133 -17.38 1.80 9.52
C ASN A 133 -16.50 2.82 10.24
N ASN A 134 -15.60 2.35 11.08
CA ASN A 134 -14.64 3.20 11.78
C ASN A 134 -13.36 3.39 10.96
N ASN A 135 -12.53 4.31 11.40
CA ASN A 135 -11.21 4.54 10.85
C ASN A 135 -10.13 3.79 11.65
N ALA A 136 -8.97 3.60 11.05
CA ALA A 136 -7.83 2.94 11.68
C ALA A 136 -6.51 3.50 11.14
N SER A 137 -5.42 3.29 11.86
CA SER A 137 -4.06 3.50 11.36
C SER A 137 -3.49 2.21 10.79
N LEU A 138 -2.46 2.35 9.97
CA LEU A 138 -1.65 1.23 9.48
C LEU A 138 -0.42 1.02 10.37
N THR A 139 -0.03 -0.23 10.56
CA THR A 139 1.31 -0.59 11.00
C THR A 139 2.09 -1.03 9.76
N ILE A 140 3.08 -0.23 9.38
CA ILE A 140 3.87 -0.44 8.17
C ILE A 140 5.07 -1.29 8.53
N THR A 141 5.16 -2.48 7.95
CA THR A 141 6.20 -3.45 8.25
C THR A 141 6.73 -4.05 6.96
N ALA A 142 8.05 -4.15 6.87
CA ALA A 142 8.70 -4.93 5.82
C ALA A 142 8.44 -6.44 6.04
N PRO A 143 8.34 -7.25 4.98
CA PRO A 143 8.20 -8.68 5.12
C PRO A 143 9.44 -9.29 5.82
N SER A 144 9.21 -10.31 6.62
CA SER A 144 10.28 -10.97 7.39
C SER A 144 11.10 -11.97 6.60
N THR A 145 10.56 -12.47 5.45
CA THR A 145 11.23 -13.48 4.60
C THR A 145 10.74 -13.39 3.15
N ALA A 146 11.55 -13.80 2.25
CA ALA A 146 11.53 -13.58 1.03
C ALA A 146 11.79 -14.18 -0.32
N SER A 147 11.21 -15.25 -0.75
CA SER A 147 11.24 -15.62 -2.17
C SER A 147 10.33 -14.71 -3.03
N PHE A 148 9.18 -14.27 -2.49
CA PHE A 148 8.28 -13.31 -3.14
C PHE A 148 7.75 -12.32 -2.09
N PRO A 149 8.55 -11.31 -1.70
CA PRO A 149 8.17 -10.41 -0.62
C PRO A 149 7.04 -9.47 -1.06
N VAL A 150 5.91 -9.59 -0.40
CA VAL A 150 4.85 -8.59 -0.40
C VAL A 150 4.90 -7.79 0.90
N SER A 151 4.33 -6.60 0.92
CA SER A 151 4.29 -5.77 2.13
C SER A 151 3.63 -6.53 3.29
N ALA A 152 4.24 -6.47 4.48
CA ALA A 152 3.62 -6.98 5.71
C ALA A 152 2.84 -5.90 6.48
N THR A 153 2.46 -4.82 5.82
CA THR A 153 1.61 -3.77 6.38
C THR A 153 0.26 -4.34 6.79
N VAL A 154 -0.18 -3.99 7.99
CA VAL A 154 -1.45 -4.43 8.57
C VAL A 154 -2.22 -3.24 9.14
N ILE A 155 -3.54 -3.40 9.31
CA ILE A 155 -4.37 -2.46 10.06
C ILE A 155 -4.09 -2.65 11.54
N SER A 156 -3.78 -1.57 12.26
CA SER A 156 -3.62 -1.57 13.71
C SER A 156 -4.99 -1.59 14.38
N SER A 157 -5.42 -2.74 14.87
CA SER A 157 -6.75 -2.92 15.45
C SER A 157 -6.97 -2.10 16.74
N SER A 158 -5.91 -1.82 17.49
CA SER A 158 -5.97 -0.98 18.69
C SER A 158 -6.35 0.47 18.39
N THR A 159 -6.11 0.94 17.15
CA THR A 159 -6.41 2.32 16.73
C THR A 159 -7.81 2.48 16.14
N ILE A 160 -8.57 1.40 15.95
CA ILE A 160 -9.91 1.46 15.35
C ILE A 160 -10.84 2.36 16.17
N ALA A 161 -11.19 3.50 15.62
CA ALA A 161 -11.98 4.54 16.27
C ALA A 161 -12.76 5.40 15.25
N THR A 162 -13.62 6.29 15.73
CA THR A 162 -14.37 7.24 14.88
C THR A 162 -13.55 8.47 14.46
N THR A 163 -12.31 8.55 14.89
CA THR A 163 -11.42 9.69 14.66
C THR A 163 -11.09 9.86 13.16
N ASN A 164 -11.29 11.05 12.65
CA ASN A 164 -11.09 11.40 11.23
C ASN A 164 -9.61 11.60 10.84
N THR A 165 -8.71 11.67 11.79
CA THR A 165 -7.25 11.81 11.55
C THR A 165 -6.54 10.47 11.30
N LEU A 166 -7.26 9.35 11.34
CA LEU A 166 -6.72 8.04 11.02
C LEU A 166 -6.72 7.82 9.50
N ASN A 167 -5.68 7.20 8.98
CA ASN A 167 -5.40 7.21 7.53
C ASN A 167 -6.21 6.21 6.70
N ILE A 168 -6.87 5.23 7.30
CA ILE A 168 -7.69 4.22 6.61
C ILE A 168 -9.11 4.24 7.15
N ALA A 169 -10.10 4.19 6.24
CA ALA A 169 -11.52 4.02 6.56
C ALA A 169 -11.94 2.58 6.27
N LEU A 170 -12.43 1.89 7.28
CA LEU A 170 -12.91 0.51 7.19
C LEU A 170 -14.32 0.47 6.58
N LYS A 171 -14.58 -0.46 5.68
CA LYS A 171 -15.89 -0.65 5.02
C LYS A 171 -16.54 -2.00 5.36
N GLY A 172 -15.96 -2.75 6.27
CA GLY A 172 -16.43 -4.08 6.67
C GLY A 172 -15.44 -5.18 6.32
N ALA A 173 -15.76 -6.40 6.74
CA ALA A 173 -14.93 -7.55 6.43
C ALA A 173 -14.92 -7.83 4.91
N ALA A 174 -13.77 -8.27 4.41
CA ALA A 174 -13.67 -8.75 3.03
C ALA A 174 -14.42 -10.09 2.88
N PRO A 175 -15.00 -10.39 1.71
CA PRO A 175 -15.74 -11.63 1.49
C PRO A 175 -14.79 -12.82 1.28
N VAL A 176 -13.96 -13.10 2.28
CA VAL A 176 -13.06 -14.25 2.28
C VAL A 176 -13.75 -15.45 2.91
N VAL A 177 -13.74 -16.60 2.24
CA VAL A 177 -14.38 -17.82 2.72
C VAL A 177 -13.80 -18.25 4.06
N GLY A 178 -14.66 -18.50 5.04
CA GLY A 178 -14.27 -18.95 6.38
C GLY A 178 -13.73 -17.86 7.30
N GLN A 179 -13.71 -16.61 6.86
CA GLN A 179 -13.30 -15.49 7.71
C GLN A 179 -14.32 -15.20 8.80
N VAL A 180 -13.83 -14.88 9.99
CA VAL A 180 -14.62 -14.43 11.14
C VAL A 180 -14.02 -13.13 11.68
N TYR A 181 -14.82 -12.30 12.35
CA TYR A 181 -14.27 -11.15 13.09
C TYR A 181 -13.40 -11.63 14.26
N GLY A 182 -12.24 -11.02 14.42
CA GLY A 182 -11.25 -11.37 15.43
C GLY A 182 -9.83 -11.10 14.92
N ALA A 183 -8.84 -11.72 15.54
CA ALA A 183 -7.45 -11.61 15.11
C ALA A 183 -7.32 -11.89 13.59
N PHE A 184 -6.50 -11.12 12.92
CA PHE A 184 -6.18 -11.26 11.48
C PHE A 184 -7.38 -11.14 10.52
N THR A 185 -8.44 -10.45 10.90
CA THR A 185 -9.55 -10.14 9.99
C THR A 185 -9.04 -9.37 8.78
N VAL A 186 -9.44 -9.78 7.59
CA VAL A 186 -9.19 -9.01 6.36
C VAL A 186 -10.35 -8.03 6.18
N TYR A 187 -10.05 -6.75 6.10
CA TYR A 187 -11.03 -5.69 5.88
C TYR A 187 -11.01 -5.19 4.45
N ARG A 188 -12.18 -4.80 3.95
CA ARG A 188 -12.29 -3.84 2.86
C ARG A 188 -12.10 -2.46 3.44
N CYS A 189 -11.26 -1.67 2.83
CA CYS A 189 -10.95 -0.32 3.31
C CYS A 189 -10.69 0.64 2.16
N LYS A 190 -10.73 1.92 2.47
CA LYS A 190 -10.28 3.03 1.61
C LYS A 190 -9.25 3.86 2.34
N ILE A 191 -8.43 4.58 1.60
CA ILE A 191 -7.57 5.60 2.19
C ILE A 191 -8.45 6.77 2.61
N ASN A 192 -8.47 7.08 3.91
CA ASN A 192 -9.24 8.18 4.49
C ASN A 192 -8.49 9.51 4.33
N LEU A 193 -7.19 9.51 4.62
CA LEU A 193 -6.33 10.68 4.44
C LEU A 193 -5.57 10.56 3.11
N HIS A 194 -6.28 10.77 2.01
CA HIS A 194 -5.71 10.64 0.67
C HIS A 194 -5.10 11.95 0.19
N GLN A 195 -3.86 11.91 -0.36
CA GLN A 195 -3.15 13.13 -0.77
C GLN A 195 -3.79 13.84 -1.98
N TYR A 196 -4.58 13.15 -2.80
CA TYR A 196 -5.33 13.75 -3.90
C TYR A 196 -6.80 14.07 -3.56
N ALA A 197 -7.23 13.83 -2.31
CA ALA A 197 -8.56 14.24 -1.87
C ALA A 197 -8.66 15.77 -1.67
N ASN A 198 -9.89 16.28 -1.63
CA ASN A 198 -10.16 17.71 -1.44
C ASN A 198 -9.55 18.22 -0.14
N GLY A 199 -9.03 19.44 -0.18
CA GLY A 199 -8.48 20.13 1.00
C GLY A 199 -7.07 19.68 1.42
N ARG A 200 -6.37 18.94 0.58
CA ARG A 200 -4.99 18.54 0.87
C ARG A 200 -4.03 19.74 0.87
N THR A 201 -3.01 19.66 1.69
CA THR A 201 -1.84 20.55 1.60
C THR A 201 -0.90 20.00 0.53
N GLY A 202 -0.30 20.87 -0.27
CA GLY A 202 0.75 20.49 -1.21
C GLY A 202 1.98 19.92 -0.48
N VAL A 203 2.81 19.18 -1.18
CA VAL A 203 4.10 18.66 -0.69
C VAL A 203 5.26 19.49 -1.20
#